data_7e2b7236530f1488ea91ccb014f90ca8
#
_entry.id   7e2b7236530f1488ea91ccb014f90ca8
#
_cell.length_a   1.000
_cell.length_b   1.000
_cell.length_c   1.000
_cell.angle_alpha   90.00
_cell.angle_beta   90.00
_cell.angle_gamma   90.00
#
_symmetry.space_group_name_H-M   'P 1'
#
loop_
_entity.id
_entity.type
_entity.pdbx_description
1 polymer ?
#
loop_
_entity_poly.entity_id
_entity_poly.type
_entity_poly.pdbx_seq_one_letter_code
_entity_poly.pdbx_strand_id
1 'polypeptide(L)'
;MTRTFAYCRVSTSDQTCDNQIQEIEAAGFRIDRRRVVTETVSGSTPAMERAGFRQLMQRLEWEDVLVVSKLDRLGRNAMDVRTTVEKLAADMVRVHCLALGGVDLTSAAGKMTMSVINAVAEFERDLLIERTQAGLKRAKSEGKVLGRPTSLSADQQDHVRTRRAQGISWGVLAAELGVSRSAIHRAEKRS
;
A
#
# COMPACT_ATOMS: atom_id res chain seq x y z
N MET A 1 27.51 18.34 15.55
CA MET A 1 26.93 17.37 16.51
C MET A 1 25.82 16.59 15.80
N THR A 2 25.91 15.29 15.78
CA THR A 2 24.90 14.40 15.20
C THR A 2 23.57 14.59 15.92
N ARG A 3 22.51 14.92 15.20
CA ARG A 3 21.16 15.08 15.73
C ARG A 3 20.39 13.79 15.52
N THR A 4 19.61 13.35 16.53
CA THR A 4 18.75 12.18 16.42
C THR A 4 17.29 12.60 16.32
N PHE A 5 16.60 12.15 15.29
CA PHE A 5 15.18 12.34 15.05
C PHE A 5 14.43 11.03 15.24
N ALA A 6 13.20 11.09 15.72
CA ALA A 6 12.28 9.97 15.73
C ALA A 6 11.07 10.28 14.85
N TYR A 7 10.65 9.31 14.07
CA TYR A 7 9.38 9.37 13.37
C TYR A 7 8.43 8.29 13.88
N CYS A 8 7.30 8.73 14.39
CA CYS A 8 6.27 7.89 14.98
C CYS A 8 4.96 8.07 14.22
N ARG A 9 4.32 6.96 13.86
CA ARG A 9 3.07 6.97 13.10
C ARG A 9 2.03 6.08 13.78
N VAL A 10 0.80 6.57 13.83
CA VAL A 10 -0.38 5.80 14.23
C VAL A 10 -1.44 5.84 13.12
N SER A 11 -2.31 4.84 13.06
CA SER A 11 -3.37 4.75 12.04
C SER A 11 -4.65 5.47 12.43
N THR A 12 -4.89 5.67 13.73
CA THR A 12 -6.08 6.30 14.30
C THR A 12 -5.69 7.35 15.32
N SER A 13 -6.57 8.34 15.56
CA SER A 13 -6.35 9.41 16.53
C SER A 13 -6.33 8.94 17.98
N ASP A 14 -6.95 7.77 18.26
CA ASP A 14 -7.06 7.22 19.62
C ASP A 14 -5.79 6.49 20.08
N GLN A 15 -4.83 6.29 19.18
CA GLN A 15 -3.53 5.72 19.48
C GLN A 15 -2.51 6.82 19.72
N THR A 16 -1.63 6.63 20.71
CA THR A 16 -0.52 7.56 20.98
C THR A 16 0.79 7.04 20.42
N CYS A 17 1.70 7.95 20.12
CA CYS A 17 3.06 7.62 19.72
C CYS A 17 3.99 7.37 20.92
N ASP A 18 3.51 7.53 22.14
CA ASP A 18 4.34 7.49 23.36
C ASP A 18 5.07 6.17 23.51
N ASN A 19 4.40 5.05 23.26
CA ASN A 19 5.03 3.72 23.31
C ASN A 19 6.21 3.62 22.33
N GLN A 20 6.07 4.18 21.10
CA GLN A 20 7.14 4.16 20.11
C GLN A 20 8.34 5.01 20.58
N ILE A 21 8.08 6.14 21.21
CA ILE A 21 9.11 7.01 21.78
C ILE A 21 9.84 6.29 22.91
N GLN A 22 9.09 5.67 23.82
CA GLN A 22 9.67 4.88 24.93
C GLN A 22 10.54 3.72 24.43
N GLU A 23 10.09 2.99 23.39
CA GLU A 23 10.88 1.93 22.75
C GLU A 23 12.21 2.47 22.22
N ILE A 24 12.19 3.65 21.59
CA ILE A 24 13.37 4.27 21.01
C ILE A 24 14.34 4.74 22.10
N GLU A 25 13.82 5.33 23.18
CA GLU A 25 14.63 5.75 24.33
C GLU A 25 15.21 4.54 25.08
N ALA A 26 14.43 3.47 25.27
CA ALA A 26 14.88 2.23 25.89
C ALA A 26 15.99 1.53 25.07
N ALA A 27 15.99 1.71 23.74
CA ALA A 27 17.05 1.22 22.85
C ALA A 27 18.34 2.09 22.93
N GLY A 28 18.38 3.10 23.79
CA GLY A 28 19.57 3.94 24.02
C GLY A 28 19.67 5.18 23.14
N PHE A 29 18.68 5.48 22.30
CA PHE A 29 18.67 6.70 21.51
C PHE A 29 18.16 7.87 22.33
N ARG A 30 19.01 8.87 22.53
CA ARG A 30 18.60 10.12 23.18
C ARG A 30 17.97 11.05 22.16
N ILE A 31 16.70 11.39 22.34
CA ILE A 31 15.93 12.22 21.41
C ILE A 31 15.46 13.49 22.12
N ASP A 32 15.74 14.64 21.52
CA ASP A 32 15.09 15.89 21.91
C ASP A 32 13.63 15.86 21.48
N ARG A 33 12.69 16.22 22.35
CA ARG A 33 11.24 16.28 22.03
C ARG A 33 10.93 17.12 20.79
N ARG A 34 11.73 18.14 20.48
CA ARG A 34 11.61 18.97 19.27
C ARG A 34 11.96 18.21 17.99
N ARG A 35 12.60 17.04 18.11
CA ARG A 35 13.03 16.16 17.01
C ARG A 35 12.20 14.91 16.91
N VAL A 36 11.13 14.82 17.66
CA VAL A 36 10.10 13.80 17.52
C VAL A 36 9.05 14.32 16.56
N VAL A 37 8.83 13.61 15.48
CA VAL A 37 7.74 13.87 14.53
C VAL A 37 6.70 12.78 14.68
N THR A 38 5.49 13.17 15.07
CA THR A 38 4.36 12.29 15.23
C THR A 38 3.32 12.57 14.16
N GLU A 39 2.72 11.54 13.60
CA GLU A 39 1.74 11.69 12.53
C GLU A 39 0.64 10.63 12.63
N THR A 40 -0.61 11.06 12.43
CA THR A 40 -1.77 10.16 12.32
C THR A 40 -2.16 10.04 10.87
N VAL A 41 -1.76 8.91 10.24
CA VAL A 41 -2.01 8.64 8.82
C VAL A 41 -2.03 7.14 8.56
N SER A 42 -2.82 6.70 7.58
CA SER A 42 -2.89 5.29 7.18
C SER A 42 -1.52 4.76 6.72
N GLY A 43 -1.19 3.52 7.11
CA GLY A 43 0.00 2.82 6.62
C GLY A 43 0.00 2.57 5.11
N SER A 44 -1.15 2.65 4.44
CA SER A 44 -1.26 2.50 2.98
C SER A 44 -0.79 3.73 2.20
N THR A 45 -0.62 4.89 2.87
CA THR A 45 -0.08 6.10 2.26
C THR A 45 1.43 5.99 2.10
N PRO A 46 2.01 6.24 0.90
CA PRO A 46 3.45 6.28 0.71
C PRO A 46 4.14 7.27 1.65
N ALA A 47 5.36 6.95 2.11
CA ALA A 47 6.06 7.81 3.07
C ALA A 47 6.20 9.26 2.59
N MET A 48 6.58 9.46 1.33
CA MET A 48 6.79 10.80 0.76
C MET A 48 5.49 11.60 0.49
N GLU A 49 4.32 10.95 0.58
CA GLU A 49 3.01 11.62 0.49
C GLU A 49 2.48 12.05 1.87
N ARG A 50 3.08 11.55 2.96
CA ARG A 50 2.72 11.91 4.34
C ARG A 50 3.26 13.30 4.67
N ALA A 51 2.40 14.19 5.17
CA ALA A 51 2.78 15.58 5.43
C ALA A 51 3.88 15.71 6.49
N GLY A 52 3.74 15.00 7.61
CA GLY A 52 4.74 15.02 8.70
C GLY A 52 6.06 14.41 8.27
N PHE A 53 6.04 13.33 7.47
CA PHE A 53 7.27 12.72 6.95
C PHE A 53 8.00 13.67 5.98
N ARG A 54 7.28 14.39 5.10
CA ARG A 54 7.89 15.40 4.22
C ARG A 54 8.53 16.55 4.99
N GLN A 55 7.86 17.03 6.05
CA GLN A 55 8.44 18.05 6.94
C GLN A 55 9.70 17.53 7.65
N LEU A 56 9.70 16.27 8.09
CA LEU A 56 10.88 15.63 8.65
C LEU A 56 12.03 15.62 7.65
N MET A 57 11.78 15.19 6.40
CA MET A 57 12.80 15.16 5.34
C MET A 57 13.44 16.53 5.06
N GLN A 58 12.68 17.63 5.21
CA GLN A 58 13.18 19.00 5.05
C GLN A 58 14.05 19.48 6.24
N ARG A 59 13.91 18.82 7.40
CA ARG A 59 14.65 19.16 8.63
C ARG A 59 15.93 18.37 8.83
N LEU A 60 16.00 17.21 8.17
CA LEU A 60 17.16 16.32 8.23
C LEU A 60 18.33 16.95 7.45
N GLU A 61 19.50 16.85 8.03
CA GLU A 61 20.76 17.34 7.47
C GLU A 61 21.80 16.21 7.45
N TRP A 62 22.90 16.45 6.83
CA TRP A 62 24.05 15.57 6.75
C TRP A 62 24.47 15.06 8.15
N GLU A 63 24.78 13.77 8.28
CA GLU A 63 25.11 13.04 9.51
C GLU A 63 23.99 12.94 10.57
N ASP A 64 22.78 13.38 10.29
CA ASP A 64 21.65 13.13 11.19
C ASP A 64 21.30 11.64 11.26
N VAL A 65 20.61 11.26 12.33
CA VAL A 65 20.11 9.92 12.58
C VAL A 65 18.59 9.96 12.62
N LEU A 66 17.94 9.17 11.80
CA LEU A 66 16.51 8.89 11.89
C LEU A 66 16.27 7.52 12.55
N VAL A 67 15.48 7.50 13.60
CA VAL A 67 15.10 6.26 14.29
C VAL A 67 13.60 6.01 14.13
N VAL A 68 13.26 4.77 13.79
CA VAL A 68 11.87 4.30 13.73
C VAL A 68 11.72 2.99 14.49
N SER A 69 10.55 2.75 15.07
CA SER A 69 10.25 1.49 15.76
C SER A 69 10.12 0.32 14.78
N LYS A 70 9.48 0.52 13.63
CA LYS A 70 9.19 -0.53 12.63
C LYS A 70 9.37 -0.01 11.21
N LEU A 71 9.63 -0.91 10.25
CA LEU A 71 9.81 -0.58 8.82
C LEU A 71 8.59 0.09 8.18
N ASP A 72 7.38 -0.26 8.60
CA ASP A 72 6.13 0.32 8.08
C ASP A 72 5.95 1.82 8.40
N ARG A 73 6.84 2.38 9.20
CA ARG A 73 6.97 3.82 9.40
C ARG A 73 7.62 4.48 8.18
N LEU A 74 8.56 3.79 7.52
CA LEU A 74 9.34 4.32 6.40
C LEU A 74 8.67 4.11 5.03
N GLY A 75 7.56 3.37 4.95
CA GLY A 75 6.87 3.14 3.68
C GLY A 75 5.63 2.28 3.83
N ARG A 76 4.83 2.19 2.76
CA ARG A 76 3.61 1.37 2.68
C ARG A 76 3.88 -0.09 2.31
N ASN A 77 5.02 -0.37 1.70
CA ASN A 77 5.47 -1.69 1.27
C ASN A 77 7.00 -1.72 1.19
N ALA A 78 7.58 -2.89 0.91
CA ALA A 78 9.03 -3.09 0.86
C ALA A 78 9.74 -2.17 -0.14
N MET A 79 9.16 -1.95 -1.32
CA MET A 79 9.73 -1.05 -2.35
C MET A 79 9.74 0.42 -1.89
N ASP A 80 8.65 0.89 -1.28
CA ASP A 80 8.54 2.26 -0.76
C ASP A 80 9.54 2.49 0.39
N VAL A 81 9.68 1.52 1.30
CA VAL A 81 10.70 1.54 2.37
C VAL A 81 12.10 1.61 1.78
N ARG A 82 12.41 0.77 0.79
CA ARG A 82 13.71 0.77 0.11
C ARG A 82 14.02 2.13 -0.50
N THR A 83 13.10 2.68 -1.29
CA THR A 83 13.27 3.99 -1.93
C THR A 83 13.50 5.10 -0.90
N THR A 84 12.77 5.05 0.22
CA THR A 84 12.91 6.01 1.32
C THR A 84 14.29 5.90 1.97
N VAL A 85 14.76 4.68 2.27
CA VAL A 85 16.09 4.46 2.87
C VAL A 85 17.20 4.85 1.91
N GLU A 86 17.10 4.52 0.61
CA GLU A 86 18.08 4.92 -0.42
C GLU A 86 18.17 6.45 -0.54
N LYS A 87 17.05 7.16 -0.48
CA LYS A 87 17.03 8.62 -0.49
C LYS A 87 17.71 9.19 0.75
N LEU A 88 17.38 8.71 1.95
CA LEU A 88 18.02 9.15 3.19
C LEU A 88 19.53 8.86 3.19
N ALA A 89 19.94 7.71 2.65
CA ALA A 89 21.35 7.37 2.49
C ALA A 89 22.08 8.31 1.51
N ALA A 90 21.43 8.72 0.42
CA ALA A 90 21.98 9.70 -0.53
C ALA A 90 22.16 11.08 0.14
N ASP A 91 21.26 11.44 1.05
CA ASP A 91 21.35 12.67 1.86
C ASP A 91 22.28 12.48 3.09
N MET A 92 23.04 11.36 3.15
CA MET A 92 23.97 11.02 4.23
C MET A 92 23.31 10.96 5.63
N VAL A 93 22.03 10.64 5.70
CA VAL A 93 21.27 10.44 6.93
C VAL A 93 21.28 8.95 7.27
N ARG A 94 21.66 8.58 8.49
CA ARG A 94 21.60 7.21 8.98
C ARG A 94 20.18 6.85 9.42
N VAL A 95 19.75 5.62 9.16
CA VAL A 95 18.38 5.17 9.46
C VAL A 95 18.42 3.91 10.32
N HIS A 96 17.93 3.99 11.54
CA HIS A 96 17.85 2.86 12.46
C HIS A 96 16.40 2.36 12.60
N CYS A 97 16.23 1.04 12.52
CA CYS A 97 14.94 0.37 12.73
C CYS A 97 15.02 -0.58 13.92
N LEU A 98 14.26 -0.32 14.99
CA LEU A 98 14.31 -1.10 16.23
C LEU A 98 13.83 -2.53 16.02
N ALA A 99 12.79 -2.75 15.23
CA ALA A 99 12.27 -4.09 14.92
C ALA A 99 13.30 -5.02 14.25
N LEU A 100 14.39 -4.45 13.72
CA LEU A 100 15.52 -5.17 13.14
C LEU A 100 16.77 -5.14 14.06
N GLY A 101 16.58 -5.04 15.36
CA GLY A 101 17.68 -4.98 16.33
C GLY A 101 18.45 -3.65 16.32
N GLY A 102 17.83 -2.56 15.84
CA GLY A 102 18.48 -1.24 15.79
C GLY A 102 19.55 -1.11 14.69
N VAL A 103 19.57 -2.03 13.73
CA VAL A 103 20.52 -1.98 12.61
C VAL A 103 20.38 -0.68 11.81
N ASP A 104 21.50 -0.06 11.46
CA ASP A 104 21.54 1.05 10.51
C ASP A 104 21.27 0.53 9.09
N LEU A 105 20.09 0.84 8.56
CA LEU A 105 19.63 0.39 7.24
C LEU A 105 20.42 1.00 6.09
N THR A 106 21.17 2.06 6.32
CA THR A 106 22.02 2.71 5.32
C THR A 106 23.42 2.10 5.24
N SER A 107 23.80 1.32 6.26
CA SER A 107 25.06 0.57 6.29
C SER A 107 25.09 -0.60 5.29
N ALA A 108 26.26 -1.17 5.04
CA ALA A 108 26.40 -2.37 4.20
C ALA A 108 25.58 -3.56 4.76
N ALA A 109 25.61 -3.79 6.07
CA ALA A 109 24.82 -4.82 6.73
C ALA A 109 23.31 -4.54 6.63
N GLY A 110 22.89 -3.28 6.82
CA GLY A 110 21.51 -2.86 6.67
C GLY A 110 21.00 -3.03 5.23
N LYS A 111 21.79 -2.67 4.24
CA LYS A 111 21.46 -2.89 2.81
C LYS A 111 21.28 -4.39 2.49
N MET A 112 22.13 -5.24 3.04
CA MET A 112 22.00 -6.70 2.90
C MET A 112 20.70 -7.20 3.55
N THR A 113 20.40 -6.75 4.78
CA THR A 113 19.15 -7.08 5.49
C THR A 113 17.93 -6.65 4.68
N MET A 114 17.92 -5.43 4.14
CA MET A 114 16.85 -4.92 3.29
C MET A 114 16.70 -5.72 2.00
N SER A 115 17.80 -6.19 1.40
CA SER A 115 17.76 -7.03 0.21
C SER A 115 17.09 -8.38 0.48
N VAL A 116 17.38 -9.02 1.62
CA VAL A 116 16.72 -10.26 2.04
C VAL A 116 15.21 -10.04 2.29
N ILE A 117 14.85 -8.97 3.02
CA ILE A 117 13.44 -8.64 3.29
C ILE A 117 12.68 -8.40 1.98
N ASN A 118 13.26 -7.68 1.03
CA ASN A 118 12.65 -7.44 -0.27
C ASN A 118 12.45 -8.74 -1.07
N ALA A 119 13.45 -9.61 -1.11
CA ALA A 119 13.35 -10.91 -1.78
C ALA A 119 12.25 -11.81 -1.17
N VAL A 120 12.13 -11.83 0.15
CA VAL A 120 11.03 -12.54 0.85
C VAL A 120 9.68 -11.95 0.51
N ALA A 121 9.54 -10.62 0.51
CA ALA A 121 8.27 -9.95 0.19
C ALA A 121 7.85 -10.18 -1.29
N GLU A 122 8.80 -10.22 -2.22
CA GLU A 122 8.54 -10.58 -3.62
C GLU A 122 8.07 -12.04 -3.73
N PHE A 123 8.76 -12.96 -3.07
CA PHE A 123 8.39 -14.37 -3.04
C PHE A 123 6.98 -14.60 -2.46
N GLU A 124 6.65 -13.96 -1.33
CA GLU A 124 5.30 -14.04 -0.75
C GLU A 124 4.23 -13.52 -1.72
N ARG A 125 4.51 -12.42 -2.42
CA ARG A 125 3.61 -11.87 -3.43
C ARG A 125 3.38 -12.85 -4.58
N ASP A 126 4.44 -13.47 -5.09
CA ASP A 126 4.34 -14.43 -6.19
C ASP A 126 3.53 -15.66 -5.79
N LEU A 127 3.75 -16.18 -4.57
CA LEU A 127 2.94 -17.27 -4.02
C LEU A 127 1.45 -16.90 -3.90
N LEU A 128 1.13 -15.66 -3.51
CA LEU A 128 -0.26 -15.19 -3.44
C LEU A 128 -0.88 -15.10 -4.83
N ILE A 129 -0.13 -14.65 -5.84
CA ILE A 129 -0.58 -14.59 -7.23
C ILE A 129 -0.85 -16.02 -7.75
N GLU A 130 0.07 -16.95 -7.54
CA GLU A 130 -0.10 -18.36 -7.95
C GLU A 130 -1.33 -18.99 -7.30
N ARG A 131 -1.51 -18.83 -5.99
CA ARG A 131 -2.70 -19.35 -5.27
C ARG A 131 -3.99 -18.76 -5.82
N THR A 132 -4.00 -17.45 -6.10
CA THR A 132 -5.16 -16.75 -6.67
C THR A 132 -5.48 -17.30 -8.07
N GLN A 133 -4.47 -17.45 -8.92
CA GLN A 133 -4.65 -18.00 -10.28
C GLN A 133 -5.14 -19.46 -10.24
N ALA A 134 -4.56 -20.29 -9.36
CA ALA A 134 -5.01 -21.68 -9.17
C ALA A 134 -6.47 -21.72 -8.69
N GLY A 135 -6.86 -20.86 -7.75
CA GLY A 135 -8.23 -20.73 -7.27
C GLY A 135 -9.20 -20.30 -8.38
N LEU A 136 -8.83 -19.31 -9.20
CA LEU A 136 -9.63 -18.87 -10.34
C LEU A 136 -9.77 -19.97 -11.41
N LYS A 137 -8.69 -20.70 -11.69
CA LYS A 137 -8.70 -21.83 -12.62
C LYS A 137 -9.65 -22.93 -12.15
N ARG A 138 -9.60 -23.28 -10.85
CA ARG A 138 -10.50 -24.27 -10.24
C ARG A 138 -11.95 -23.78 -10.30
N ALA A 139 -12.25 -22.56 -9.89
CA ALA A 139 -13.60 -22.01 -9.95
C ALA A 139 -14.16 -22.02 -11.37
N LYS A 140 -13.33 -21.73 -12.39
CA LYS A 140 -13.71 -21.80 -13.80
C LYS A 140 -13.99 -23.24 -14.24
N SER A 141 -13.20 -24.23 -13.81
CA SER A 141 -13.44 -25.65 -14.12
C SER A 141 -14.69 -26.21 -13.43
N GLU A 142 -15.09 -25.66 -12.28
CA GLU A 142 -16.33 -25.96 -11.57
C GLU A 142 -17.56 -25.23 -12.17
N GLY A 143 -17.39 -24.51 -13.30
CA GLY A 143 -18.48 -23.79 -13.97
C GLY A 143 -18.89 -22.47 -13.29
N LYS A 144 -18.14 -22.00 -12.30
CA LYS A 144 -18.44 -20.73 -11.64
C LYS A 144 -18.17 -19.55 -12.58
N VAL A 145 -19.14 -18.67 -12.72
CA VAL A 145 -18.99 -17.41 -13.47
C VAL A 145 -18.19 -16.44 -12.62
N LEU A 146 -16.98 -16.12 -13.11
CA LEU A 146 -16.07 -15.19 -12.43
C LEU A 146 -16.38 -13.74 -12.80
N GLY A 147 -16.15 -12.84 -11.85
CA GLY A 147 -16.34 -11.41 -12.02
C GLY A 147 -17.63 -10.89 -11.39
N ARG A 148 -17.93 -9.61 -11.67
CA ARG A 148 -19.16 -8.98 -11.14
C ARG A 148 -20.39 -9.62 -11.78
N PRO A 149 -21.38 -10.05 -10.99
CA PRO A 149 -22.65 -10.56 -11.51
C PRO A 149 -23.27 -9.59 -12.52
N THR A 150 -23.96 -10.13 -13.50
CA THR A 150 -24.68 -9.29 -14.46
C THR A 150 -25.87 -8.62 -13.77
N SER A 151 -26.14 -7.39 -14.14
CA SER A 151 -27.33 -6.64 -13.67
C SER A 151 -28.61 -7.05 -14.43
N LEU A 152 -28.50 -7.91 -15.44
CA LEU A 152 -29.60 -8.39 -16.28
C LEU A 152 -29.69 -9.91 -16.17
N SER A 153 -30.92 -10.43 -16.03
CA SER A 153 -31.19 -11.87 -16.12
C SER A 153 -30.97 -12.40 -17.54
N ALA A 154 -30.91 -13.74 -17.71
CA ALA A 154 -30.77 -14.35 -19.03
C ALA A 154 -31.88 -13.88 -20.00
N ASP A 155 -33.13 -13.89 -19.55
CA ASP A 155 -34.29 -13.44 -20.34
C ASP A 155 -34.19 -11.95 -20.73
N GLN A 156 -33.73 -11.13 -19.82
CA GLN A 156 -33.49 -9.71 -20.10
C GLN A 156 -32.35 -9.49 -21.09
N GLN A 157 -31.32 -10.32 -21.05
CA GLN A 157 -30.22 -10.25 -22.04
C GLN A 157 -30.72 -10.67 -23.44
N ASP A 158 -31.56 -11.70 -23.54
CA ASP A 158 -32.16 -12.12 -24.81
C ASP A 158 -33.14 -11.06 -25.33
N HIS A 159 -33.93 -10.48 -24.46
CA HIS A 159 -34.80 -9.33 -24.80
C HIS A 159 -33.98 -8.18 -25.39
N VAL A 160 -32.85 -7.81 -24.74
CA VAL A 160 -31.94 -6.76 -25.25
C VAL A 160 -31.44 -7.09 -26.64
N ARG A 161 -30.98 -8.33 -26.88
CA ARG A 161 -30.46 -8.74 -28.20
C ARG A 161 -31.54 -8.63 -29.29
N THR A 162 -32.73 -9.15 -29.02
CA THR A 162 -33.87 -9.11 -29.94
C THR A 162 -34.26 -7.71 -30.30
N ARG A 163 -34.40 -6.83 -29.29
CA ARG A 163 -34.78 -5.42 -29.46
C ARG A 163 -33.68 -4.60 -30.16
N ARG A 164 -32.42 -4.93 -29.91
CA ARG A 164 -31.29 -4.33 -30.61
C ARG A 164 -31.28 -4.69 -32.09
N ALA A 165 -31.57 -5.95 -32.45
CA ALA A 165 -31.70 -6.36 -33.83
C ALA A 165 -32.85 -5.63 -34.58
N GLN A 166 -33.86 -5.16 -33.84
CA GLN A 166 -34.95 -4.31 -34.34
C GLN A 166 -34.59 -2.81 -34.46
N GLY A 167 -33.33 -2.43 -34.13
CA GLY A 167 -32.85 -1.04 -34.22
C GLY A 167 -33.12 -0.18 -33.01
N ILE A 168 -33.66 -0.70 -31.91
CA ILE A 168 -33.94 0.08 -30.68
C ILE A 168 -32.63 0.55 -30.05
N SER A 169 -32.55 1.83 -29.66
CA SER A 169 -31.33 2.41 -29.13
C SER A 169 -30.97 1.89 -27.72
N TRP A 170 -29.69 1.85 -27.37
CA TRP A 170 -29.22 1.47 -26.02
C TRP A 170 -29.83 2.34 -24.90
N GLY A 171 -30.10 3.63 -25.20
CA GLY A 171 -30.69 4.54 -24.24
C GLY A 171 -32.12 4.19 -23.87
N VAL A 172 -32.93 3.79 -24.85
CA VAL A 172 -34.31 3.34 -24.65
C VAL A 172 -34.35 2.07 -23.81
N LEU A 173 -33.55 1.06 -24.16
CA LEU A 173 -33.47 -0.22 -23.43
C LEU A 173 -32.92 -0.04 -22.02
N ALA A 174 -31.98 0.89 -21.82
CA ALA A 174 -31.45 1.21 -20.49
C ALA A 174 -32.51 1.82 -19.58
N ALA A 175 -33.36 2.71 -20.11
CA ALA A 175 -34.50 3.29 -19.40
C ALA A 175 -35.58 2.24 -19.10
N GLU A 176 -35.92 1.39 -20.08
CA GLU A 176 -36.92 0.32 -19.99
C GLU A 176 -36.56 -0.68 -18.88
N LEU A 177 -35.30 -1.10 -18.79
CA LEU A 177 -34.81 -2.10 -17.85
C LEU A 177 -34.24 -1.53 -16.54
N GLY A 178 -34.21 -0.21 -16.37
CA GLY A 178 -33.68 0.44 -15.17
C GLY A 178 -32.18 0.24 -14.92
N VAL A 179 -31.38 0.07 -16.00
CA VAL A 179 -29.95 -0.19 -15.93
C VAL A 179 -29.13 0.85 -16.69
N SER A 180 -27.82 0.83 -16.51
CA SER A 180 -26.92 1.73 -17.25
C SER A 180 -26.80 1.31 -18.73
N ARG A 181 -26.56 2.28 -19.65
CA ARG A 181 -26.26 2.00 -21.07
C ARG A 181 -25.11 1.02 -21.26
N SER A 182 -24.10 1.07 -20.39
CA SER A 182 -22.97 0.13 -20.42
C SER A 182 -23.36 -1.30 -20.04
N ALA A 183 -24.44 -1.49 -19.24
CA ALA A 183 -24.97 -2.82 -18.96
C ALA A 183 -25.66 -3.42 -20.20
N ILE A 184 -26.47 -2.62 -20.93
CA ILE A 184 -27.10 -3.02 -22.19
C ILE A 184 -26.07 -3.39 -23.24
N HIS A 185 -25.02 -2.57 -23.43
CA HIS A 185 -23.97 -2.82 -24.39
C HIS A 185 -23.17 -4.12 -24.07
N ARG A 186 -22.94 -4.42 -22.76
CA ARG A 186 -22.33 -5.70 -22.38
C ARG A 186 -23.23 -6.89 -22.63
N ALA A 187 -24.53 -6.75 -22.42
CA ALA A 187 -25.51 -7.81 -22.68
C ALA A 187 -25.61 -8.15 -24.17
N GLU A 188 -25.55 -7.16 -25.04
CA GLU A 188 -25.51 -7.34 -26.51
C GLU A 188 -24.26 -8.12 -26.98
N LYS A 189 -23.08 -7.84 -26.36
CA LYS A 189 -21.80 -8.46 -26.73
C LYS A 189 -21.52 -9.84 -26.12
N ARG A 190 -22.30 -10.27 -25.14
CA ARG A 190 -22.17 -11.60 -24.54
C ARG A 190 -22.92 -12.62 -25.41
N SER A 191 -22.16 -13.32 -26.24
CA SER A 191 -22.61 -14.55 -26.91
C SER A 191 -22.50 -15.72 -25.97
#